data_1220c0483d96a533be580d5ecb45463a
#
_entry.id   1220c0483d96a533be580d5ecb45463a
#
_cell.length_a   1.000
_cell.length_b   1.000
_cell.length_c   1.000
_cell.angle_alpha   90.00
_cell.angle_beta   90.00
_cell.angle_gamma   90.00
#
_symmetry.space_group_name_H-M   'P 1'
#
loop_
_entity.id
_entity.type
_entity.pdbx_description
1 polymer ?
#
loop_
_entity_poly.entity_id
_entity_poly.type
_entity_poly.pdbx_seq_one_letter_code
_entity_poly.pdbx_strand_id
1 'polypeptide(L)'
;MAYEAETAVMKGKFQKKEHRKQMGVFFSKGNSIEWNVSTGLVQVYALRFKYMNTSGKPIPVLMKFIDAKRVVLKEDIQIFPETPDKWKMMNTTTGTFINAGHYKVLLSADTMEGLAFDALDIQ
;
A
#
# COMPACT_ATOMS: atom_id res chain seq x y z
N MET A 1 -1.16 1.76 13.64
CA MET A 1 0.10 1.00 13.59
C MET A 1 0.68 1.06 12.20
N ALA A 2 1.97 1.26 12.08
CA ALA A 2 2.66 1.39 10.80
C ALA A 2 3.35 0.07 10.43
N TYR A 3 3.24 -0.30 9.16
CA TYR A 3 3.89 -1.48 8.58
C TYR A 3 4.82 -1.01 7.46
N GLU A 4 6.12 -1.26 7.63
CA GLU A 4 7.12 -0.82 6.68
C GLU A 4 6.98 -1.54 5.33
N ALA A 5 7.17 -0.80 4.23
CA ALA A 5 7.07 -1.39 2.89
C ALA A 5 8.16 -2.44 2.64
N GLU A 6 9.34 -2.24 3.22
CA GLU A 6 10.47 -3.17 3.03
C GLU A 6 10.22 -4.56 3.63
N THR A 7 9.24 -4.70 4.53
CA THR A 7 8.85 -5.99 5.10
C THR A 7 7.66 -6.63 4.39
N ALA A 8 7.07 -5.94 3.42
CA ALA A 8 5.96 -6.45 2.62
C ALA A 8 6.47 -7.43 1.56
N VAL A 9 5.54 -8.16 0.96
CA VAL A 9 5.84 -9.10 -0.14
C VAL A 9 5.62 -8.37 -1.45
N MET A 10 6.67 -8.22 -2.25
CA MET A 10 6.62 -7.54 -3.55
C MET A 10 6.77 -8.53 -4.69
N LYS A 11 6.09 -8.25 -5.81
CA LYS A 11 6.26 -8.96 -7.08
C LYS A 11 6.63 -7.95 -8.17
N GLY A 12 7.57 -8.35 -9.03
CA GLY A 12 8.08 -7.51 -10.10
C GLY A 12 9.50 -7.04 -9.81
N LYS A 13 9.92 -5.98 -10.49
CA LYS A 13 11.24 -5.40 -10.27
C LYS A 13 11.15 -4.19 -9.37
N PHE A 14 11.88 -4.23 -8.28
CA PHE A 14 11.88 -3.17 -7.27
C PHE A 14 13.26 -3.04 -6.66
N GLN A 15 13.51 -1.94 -5.99
CA GLN A 15 14.74 -1.66 -5.27
C GLN A 15 14.41 -1.07 -3.91
N LYS A 16 15.03 -1.59 -2.87
CA LYS A 16 14.94 -1.02 -1.52
C LYS A 16 16.06 0.00 -1.37
N LYS A 17 15.71 1.25 -1.12
CA LYS A 17 16.72 2.30 -0.94
C LYS A 17 16.20 3.42 -0.05
N GLU A 18 17.16 4.13 0.57
CA GLU A 18 16.85 5.29 1.39
C GLU A 18 16.62 6.50 0.50
N HIS A 19 15.57 7.25 0.84
CA HIS A 19 15.28 8.54 0.23
C HIS A 19 14.71 9.48 1.27
N ARG A 20 15.32 10.66 1.42
CA ARG A 20 14.92 11.65 2.42
C ARG A 20 14.83 11.03 3.83
N LYS A 21 15.86 10.27 4.20
CA LYS A 21 16.02 9.61 5.51
C LYS A 21 14.99 8.51 5.78
N GLN A 22 14.31 8.01 4.76
CA GLN A 22 13.35 6.94 4.91
C GLN A 22 13.63 5.82 3.91
N MET A 23 13.62 4.59 4.40
CA MET A 23 13.81 3.42 3.57
C MET A 23 12.51 3.09 2.84
N GLY A 24 12.56 3.09 1.51
CA GLY A 24 11.40 2.80 0.70
C GLY A 24 11.63 1.69 -0.31
N VAL A 25 10.54 1.17 -0.85
CA VAL A 25 10.52 0.21 -1.95
C VAL A 25 10.15 0.97 -3.22
N PHE A 26 11.10 1.03 -4.16
CA PHE A 26 10.97 1.78 -5.42
C PHE A 26 10.76 0.79 -6.56
N PHE A 27 9.63 0.89 -7.23
CA PHE A 27 9.31 0.02 -8.35
C PHE A 27 9.84 0.57 -9.66
N SER A 28 10.60 -0.26 -10.38
CA SER A 28 11.00 0.04 -11.76
C SER A 28 10.12 -0.73 -12.75
N LYS A 29 9.68 -1.93 -12.38
CA LYS A 29 8.77 -2.74 -13.18
C LYS A 29 8.11 -3.75 -12.25
N GLY A 30 7.29 -3.25 -11.34
CA GLY A 30 6.61 -4.09 -10.38
C GLY A 30 5.13 -4.17 -10.69
N ASN A 31 4.46 -5.16 -10.11
CA ASN A 31 3.02 -5.31 -10.26
C ASN A 31 2.27 -5.46 -8.95
N SER A 32 2.93 -5.71 -7.83
CA SER A 32 2.20 -5.78 -6.55
C SER A 32 3.07 -5.61 -5.33
N ILE A 33 2.44 -5.12 -4.26
CA ILE A 33 3.00 -5.11 -2.91
C ILE A 33 1.88 -5.52 -1.95
N GLU A 34 2.21 -6.41 -1.01
CA GLU A 34 1.25 -6.96 -0.06
C GLU A 34 1.78 -6.89 1.36
N TRP A 35 1.03 -6.22 2.24
CA TRP A 35 1.33 -6.16 3.67
C TRP A 35 0.49 -7.16 4.43
N ASN A 36 1.09 -7.81 5.43
CA ASN A 36 0.39 -8.60 6.43
C ASN A 36 0.12 -7.71 7.63
N VAL A 37 -1.15 -7.57 8.01
CA VAL A 37 -1.56 -6.67 9.07
C VAL A 37 -2.42 -7.39 10.09
N SER A 38 -2.49 -6.83 11.31
CA SER A 38 -3.31 -7.36 12.39
C SER A 38 -4.17 -6.27 12.98
N THR A 39 -5.39 -6.63 13.36
CA THR A 39 -6.34 -5.69 13.98
C THR A 39 -6.78 -6.25 15.33
N GLY A 40 -6.99 -5.37 16.31
CA GLY A 40 -7.39 -5.74 17.66
C GLY A 40 -8.80 -5.32 18.04
N LEU A 41 -9.40 -4.39 17.32
CA LEU A 41 -10.73 -3.86 17.61
C LEU A 41 -11.64 -4.01 16.41
N VAL A 42 -12.95 -4.15 16.66
CA VAL A 42 -13.96 -4.16 15.62
C VAL A 42 -14.26 -2.72 15.24
N GLN A 43 -13.84 -2.30 14.07
CA GLN A 43 -14.08 -0.94 13.58
C GLN A 43 -13.84 -0.84 12.08
N VAL A 44 -14.22 0.29 11.50
CA VAL A 44 -13.80 0.68 10.16
C VAL A 44 -12.41 1.29 10.30
N TYR A 45 -11.43 0.76 9.59
CA TYR A 45 -10.04 1.21 9.67
C TYR A 45 -9.70 2.17 8.57
N ALA A 46 -8.95 3.22 8.92
CA ALA A 46 -8.31 4.09 7.95
C ALA A 46 -7.01 3.42 7.48
N LEU A 47 -6.78 3.46 6.17
CA LEU A 47 -5.57 2.92 5.53
C LEU A 47 -4.83 4.10 4.92
N ARG A 48 -3.59 4.32 5.36
CA ARG A 48 -2.78 5.46 4.93
C ARG A 48 -1.48 4.94 4.33
N PHE A 49 -1.31 5.19 3.04
CA PHE A 49 -0.11 4.77 2.32
C PHE A 49 0.85 5.94 2.20
N LYS A 50 2.07 5.75 2.71
CA LYS A 50 3.13 6.73 2.54
C LYS A 50 3.89 6.38 1.28
N TYR A 51 3.86 7.26 0.29
CA TYR A 51 4.30 6.95 -1.05
C TYR A 51 4.91 8.15 -1.78
N MET A 52 5.55 7.86 -2.89
CA MET A 52 5.91 8.83 -3.93
C MET A 52 5.48 8.30 -5.28
N ASN A 53 5.11 9.21 -6.17
CA ASN A 53 4.84 8.90 -7.56
C ASN A 53 5.57 9.90 -8.43
N THR A 54 6.72 9.49 -8.95
CA THR A 54 7.57 10.34 -9.79
C THR A 54 7.42 10.04 -11.28
N SER A 55 6.37 9.29 -11.65
CA SER A 55 6.13 8.92 -13.05
C SER A 55 5.67 10.08 -13.93
N GLY A 56 5.23 11.19 -13.34
CA GLY A 56 4.69 12.33 -14.07
C GLY A 56 3.20 12.24 -14.38
N LYS A 57 2.52 11.20 -13.89
CA LYS A 57 1.09 11.00 -14.12
C LYS A 57 0.46 10.23 -12.95
N PRO A 58 -0.86 10.38 -12.72
CA PRO A 58 -1.55 9.53 -11.74
C PRO A 58 -1.49 8.06 -12.16
N ILE A 59 -1.36 7.16 -11.18
CA ILE A 59 -1.32 5.72 -11.43
C ILE A 59 -2.50 5.05 -10.74
N PRO A 60 -3.41 4.39 -11.49
CA PRO A 60 -4.49 3.61 -10.89
C PRO A 60 -3.93 2.29 -10.35
N VAL A 61 -4.29 1.98 -9.11
CA VAL A 61 -3.82 0.79 -8.40
C VAL A 61 -5.02 0.09 -7.80
N LEU A 62 -5.14 -1.21 -8.04
CA LEU A 62 -6.19 -2.02 -7.45
C LEU A 62 -5.81 -2.34 -6.00
N MET A 63 -6.65 -1.94 -5.05
CA MET A 63 -6.47 -2.26 -3.64
C MET A 63 -7.45 -3.36 -3.24
N LYS A 64 -6.94 -4.38 -2.54
CA LYS A 64 -7.74 -5.44 -1.93
C LYS A 64 -7.43 -5.54 -0.45
N PHE A 65 -8.47 -5.63 0.36
CA PHE A 65 -8.37 -5.95 1.78
C PHE A 65 -8.89 -7.38 1.96
N ILE A 66 -8.03 -8.30 2.38
CA ILE A 66 -8.26 -9.74 2.30
C ILE A 66 -8.14 -10.35 3.70
N ASP A 67 -9.10 -11.19 4.10
CA ASP A 67 -9.05 -11.86 5.41
C ASP A 67 -8.14 -13.10 5.40
N ALA A 68 -8.00 -13.73 6.57
CA ALA A 68 -7.14 -14.90 6.73
C ALA A 68 -7.61 -16.12 5.92
N LYS A 69 -8.87 -16.14 5.51
CA LYS A 69 -9.44 -17.20 4.68
C LYS A 69 -9.40 -16.87 3.20
N ARG A 70 -8.69 -15.80 2.82
CA ARG A 70 -8.55 -15.29 1.45
C ARG A 70 -9.85 -14.73 0.86
N VAL A 71 -10.80 -14.35 1.70
CA VAL A 71 -11.99 -13.64 1.26
C VAL A 71 -11.67 -12.17 1.09
N VAL A 72 -11.99 -11.62 -0.09
CA VAL A 72 -11.78 -10.20 -0.37
C VAL A 72 -12.93 -9.42 0.26
N LEU A 73 -12.61 -8.62 1.29
CA LEU A 73 -13.60 -7.84 2.03
C LEU A 73 -13.83 -6.47 1.37
N LYS A 74 -12.83 -5.96 0.68
CA LYS A 74 -12.94 -4.72 -0.10
C LYS A 74 -12.02 -4.83 -1.31
N GLU A 75 -12.52 -4.36 -2.46
CA GLU A 75 -11.76 -4.26 -3.69
C GLU A 75 -12.12 -2.93 -4.35
N ASP A 76 -11.12 -2.12 -4.65
CA ASP A 76 -11.34 -0.76 -5.14
C ASP A 76 -10.12 -0.28 -5.92
N ILE A 77 -10.37 0.59 -6.91
CA ILE A 77 -9.28 1.27 -7.63
C ILE A 77 -8.94 2.55 -6.87
N GLN A 78 -7.69 2.65 -6.46
CA GLN A 78 -7.15 3.84 -5.81
C GLN A 78 -6.22 4.56 -6.80
N ILE A 79 -6.48 5.83 -7.03
CA ILE A 79 -5.62 6.64 -7.89
C ILE A 79 -4.52 7.25 -7.02
N PHE A 80 -3.27 6.94 -7.34
CA PHE A 80 -2.12 7.52 -6.66
C PHE A 80 -1.63 8.72 -7.48
N PRO A 81 -1.98 9.95 -7.06
CA PRO A 81 -1.57 11.14 -7.78
C PRO A 81 -0.06 11.26 -7.85
N GLU A 82 0.43 11.96 -8.89
CA GLU A 82 1.86 12.28 -8.94
C GLU A 82 2.26 13.16 -7.76
N THR A 83 3.50 13.01 -7.31
CA THR A 83 4.04 13.79 -6.20
C THR A 83 5.32 14.50 -6.65
N PRO A 84 5.72 15.58 -5.94
CA PRO A 84 7.10 16.03 -6.03
C PRO A 84 8.04 14.95 -5.47
N ASP A 85 9.33 15.17 -5.52
CA ASP A 85 10.35 14.25 -5.03
C ASP A 85 10.38 14.21 -3.50
N LYS A 86 9.24 13.89 -2.90
CA LYS A 86 9.08 13.74 -1.45
C LYS A 86 7.90 12.82 -1.12
N TRP A 87 7.93 12.26 0.09
CA TRP A 87 6.89 11.35 0.57
C TRP A 87 5.58 12.10 0.82
N LYS A 88 4.48 11.50 0.38
CA LYS A 88 3.11 11.98 0.58
C LYS A 88 2.24 10.87 1.16
N MET A 89 1.07 11.24 1.66
CA MET A 89 0.10 10.29 2.19
C MET A 89 -1.10 10.17 1.27
N MET A 90 -1.52 8.93 0.99
CA MET A 90 -2.77 8.65 0.31
C MET A 90 -3.66 7.86 1.28
N ASN A 91 -4.86 8.36 1.50
CA ASN A 91 -5.78 7.84 2.52
C ASN A 91 -6.98 7.16 1.89
N THR A 92 -7.36 6.02 2.46
CA THR A 92 -8.62 5.34 2.16
C THR A 92 -9.08 4.62 3.42
N THR A 93 -10.12 3.80 3.32
CA THR A 93 -10.64 3.05 4.46
C THR A 93 -10.99 1.63 4.06
N THR A 94 -11.26 0.78 5.05
CA THR A 94 -11.78 -0.56 4.78
C THR A 94 -13.24 -0.53 4.33
N GLY A 95 -13.94 0.60 4.52
CA GLY A 95 -15.32 0.78 4.08
C GLY A 95 -16.36 0.00 4.85
N THR A 96 -15.96 -0.98 5.64
CA THR A 96 -16.83 -1.82 6.45
C THR A 96 -16.14 -2.15 7.77
N PHE A 97 -16.92 -2.62 8.76
CA PHE A 97 -16.37 -3.06 10.04
C PHE A 97 -15.52 -4.30 9.85
N ILE A 98 -14.33 -4.27 10.42
CA ILE A 98 -13.35 -5.35 10.37
C ILE A 98 -13.19 -5.91 11.79
N ASN A 99 -13.34 -7.22 11.93
CA ASN A 99 -13.13 -7.92 13.21
C ASN A 99 -11.65 -7.98 13.56
N ALA A 100 -11.35 -8.26 14.83
CA ALA A 100 -9.98 -8.57 15.23
C ALA A 100 -9.47 -9.79 14.47
N GLY A 101 -8.25 -9.73 13.98
CA GLY A 101 -7.66 -10.85 13.24
C GLY A 101 -6.49 -10.43 12.36
N HIS A 102 -6.14 -11.34 11.45
CA HIS A 102 -5.04 -11.16 10.51
C HIS A 102 -5.58 -10.95 9.11
N TYR A 103 -5.02 -9.98 8.42
CA TYR A 103 -5.47 -9.56 7.09
C TYR A 103 -4.29 -9.27 6.18
N LYS A 104 -4.57 -9.15 4.90
CA LYS A 104 -3.60 -8.72 3.90
C LYS A 104 -4.14 -7.50 3.19
N VAL A 105 -3.27 -6.51 2.98
CA VAL A 105 -3.56 -5.34 2.15
C VAL A 105 -2.69 -5.47 0.91
N LEU A 106 -3.34 -5.66 -0.23
CA LEU A 106 -2.68 -5.88 -1.51
C LEU A 106 -2.92 -4.69 -2.43
N LEU A 107 -1.83 -4.14 -2.96
CA LEU A 107 -1.88 -3.16 -4.04
C LEU A 107 -1.28 -3.80 -5.28
N SER A 108 -2.01 -3.75 -6.39
CA SER A 108 -1.55 -4.30 -7.66
C SER A 108 -1.92 -3.37 -8.82
N ALA A 109 -1.09 -3.39 -9.87
CA ALA A 109 -1.31 -2.60 -11.07
C ALA A 109 -0.59 -3.25 -12.25
N ASP A 110 -1.00 -2.89 -13.47
CA ASP A 110 -0.31 -3.35 -14.68
C ASP A 110 1.14 -2.84 -14.68
N THR A 111 1.35 -1.63 -14.20
CA THR A 111 2.69 -1.09 -13.98
C THR A 111 2.71 -0.25 -12.72
N MET A 112 3.78 -0.39 -11.94
CA MET A 112 4.06 0.47 -10.78
C MET A 112 5.31 1.32 -11.01
N GLU A 113 5.78 1.41 -12.24
CA GLU A 113 6.96 2.21 -12.55
C GLU A 113 6.77 3.67 -12.10
N GLY A 114 7.69 4.16 -11.30
CA GLY A 114 7.63 5.49 -10.71
C GLY A 114 6.95 5.55 -9.34
N LEU A 115 6.30 4.47 -8.90
CA LEU A 115 5.75 4.38 -7.55
C LEU A 115 6.82 3.91 -6.57
N ALA A 116 6.80 4.51 -5.38
CA ALA A 116 7.59 4.06 -4.25
C ALA A 116 6.72 4.07 -3.00
N PHE A 117 6.96 3.12 -2.10
CA PHE A 117 6.23 3.00 -0.84
C PHE A 117 7.20 2.96 0.33
N ASP A 118 6.89 3.70 1.39
CA ASP A 118 7.62 3.65 2.65
C ASP A 118 6.88 2.82 3.68
N ALA A 119 5.59 3.04 3.84
CA ALA A 119 4.81 2.37 4.88
C ALA A 119 3.32 2.39 4.59
N LEU A 120 2.60 1.47 5.24
CA LEU A 120 1.16 1.46 5.39
C LEU A 120 0.85 1.67 6.86
N ASP A 121 0.02 2.66 7.18
CA ASP A 121 -0.47 2.91 8.53
C ASP A 121 -1.95 2.55 8.61
N ILE A 122 -2.33 1.80 9.64
CA ILE A 122 -3.71 1.37 9.89
C ILE A 122 -4.16 1.94 11.23
N GLN A 123 -5.25 2.67 11.20
CA GLN A 123 -5.81 3.29 12.39
C GLN A 123 -7.28 2.99 12.57
#